data_39bf91d0939b91bf7087dcb07e04f784
#
_entry.id   39bf91d0939b91bf7087dcb07e04f784
#
_cell.length_a   1.000
_cell.length_b   1.000
_cell.length_c   1.000
_cell.angle_alpha   90.00
_cell.angle_beta   90.00
_cell.angle_gamma   90.00
#
_symmetry.space_group_name_H-M   'P 1'
#
loop_
_entity.id
_entity.type
_entity.pdbx_description
1 polymer ?
#
loop_
_entity_poly.entity_id
_entity_poly.type
_entity_poly.pdbx_seq_one_letter_code
_entity_poly.pdbx_strand_id
1 'polypeptide(L)'
;MTHPKEFYIKIIVILFIILMAVLIFVKFNTDNNSTQITEEQKKELFSKIEKNTNAKVTKFASYGIHFNLEGNIEIPKISGIKINYVDVVIKTLDGTENSFKSNFNYSDNICSFSSSDEINSGLNLEELSLNTYYLFVKVTYSNGDIKYYSLANDSEYGNITYYTITKNSSNNKIDIFFDEYNNLKFMSISVVKASSLPDDVYDIAIDPARGGSDTGSTFGDYTESSMVLQYGLKLKSELENLGLKVYISRTNSSSKEDSSN
;
A
#
# COMPACT_ATOMS: atom_id res chain seq x y z
N MET A 1 42.69 -49.22 -24.66
CA MET A 1 42.40 -49.20 -23.20
C MET A 1 42.08 -47.80 -22.82
N THR A 2 40.82 -47.50 -22.51
CA THR A 2 40.40 -46.18 -22.02
C THR A 2 40.99 -45.96 -20.62
N HIS A 3 41.66 -44.83 -20.43
CA HIS A 3 42.24 -44.48 -19.13
C HIS A 3 41.14 -44.48 -18.03
N PRO A 4 41.32 -45.21 -16.93
CA PRO A 4 40.30 -45.31 -15.89
C PRO A 4 39.82 -43.95 -15.34
N LYS A 5 40.68 -42.93 -15.38
CA LYS A 5 40.31 -41.56 -14.99
C LYS A 5 39.23 -40.91 -15.86
N GLU A 6 39.26 -41.11 -17.18
CA GLU A 6 38.26 -40.58 -18.10
C GLU A 6 36.87 -41.24 -17.89
N PHE A 7 36.86 -42.52 -17.53
CA PHE A 7 35.64 -43.23 -17.22
C PHE A 7 34.94 -42.64 -15.95
N TYR A 8 35.72 -42.41 -14.89
CA TYR A 8 35.16 -41.80 -13.67
C TYR A 8 34.71 -40.36 -13.88
N ILE A 9 35.41 -39.55 -14.68
CA ILE A 9 34.98 -38.18 -15.00
C ILE A 9 33.62 -38.20 -15.72
N LYS A 10 33.42 -39.10 -16.68
CA LYS A 10 32.14 -39.24 -17.40
C LYS A 10 30.99 -39.62 -16.45
N ILE A 11 31.23 -40.54 -15.52
CA ILE A 11 30.24 -40.93 -14.50
C ILE A 11 29.88 -39.72 -13.61
N ILE A 12 30.86 -38.95 -13.14
CA ILE A 12 30.63 -37.78 -12.29
C ILE A 12 29.81 -36.72 -13.04
N VAL A 13 30.13 -36.48 -14.32
CA VAL A 13 29.36 -35.54 -15.17
C VAL A 13 27.91 -36.00 -15.35
N ILE A 14 27.69 -37.30 -15.61
CA ILE A 14 26.34 -37.83 -15.75
C ILE A 14 25.56 -37.71 -14.44
N LEU A 15 26.16 -38.03 -13.29
CA LEU A 15 25.53 -37.89 -11.98
C LEU A 15 25.20 -36.45 -11.67
N PHE A 16 26.07 -35.50 -12.05
CA PHE A 16 25.81 -34.07 -11.85
C PHE A 16 24.62 -33.60 -12.71
N ILE A 17 24.55 -34.03 -13.99
CA ILE A 17 23.42 -33.72 -14.87
C ILE A 17 22.10 -34.27 -14.31
N ILE A 18 22.10 -35.51 -13.82
CA ILE A 18 20.93 -36.13 -13.21
C ILE A 18 20.51 -35.35 -11.94
N LEU A 19 21.47 -34.96 -11.09
CA LEU A 19 21.18 -34.16 -9.89
C LEU A 19 20.55 -32.82 -10.24
N MET A 20 21.11 -32.10 -11.24
CA MET A 20 20.56 -30.84 -11.73
C MET A 20 19.15 -31.02 -12.29
N ALA A 21 18.90 -32.09 -13.07
CA ALA A 21 17.55 -32.36 -13.59
C ALA A 21 16.54 -32.63 -12.45
N VAL A 22 16.95 -33.39 -11.43
CA VAL A 22 16.09 -33.61 -10.23
C VAL A 22 15.82 -32.33 -9.47
N LEU A 23 16.82 -31.47 -9.29
CA LEU A 23 16.62 -30.17 -8.61
C LEU A 23 15.67 -29.27 -9.39
N ILE A 24 15.81 -29.21 -10.74
CA ILE A 24 14.89 -28.45 -11.60
C ILE A 24 13.47 -29.00 -11.51
N PHE A 25 13.32 -30.33 -11.56
CA PHE A 25 12.01 -31.00 -11.45
C PHE A 25 11.33 -30.75 -10.08
N VAL A 26 12.08 -30.84 -8.98
CA VAL A 26 11.57 -30.55 -7.64
C VAL A 26 11.14 -29.09 -7.54
N LYS A 27 11.98 -28.15 -8.02
CA LYS A 27 11.64 -26.72 -8.02
C LYS A 27 10.38 -26.47 -8.83
N PHE A 28 10.29 -26.99 -10.05
CA PHE A 28 9.11 -26.83 -10.92
C PHE A 28 7.82 -27.37 -10.27
N ASN A 29 7.87 -28.54 -9.64
CA ASN A 29 6.71 -29.08 -8.92
C ASN A 29 6.33 -28.27 -7.68
N THR A 30 7.32 -27.74 -6.95
CA THR A 30 7.07 -26.88 -5.80
C THR A 30 6.41 -25.57 -6.23
N ASP A 31 6.91 -24.92 -7.28
CA ASP A 31 6.36 -23.69 -7.81
C ASP A 31 4.93 -23.90 -8.34
N ASN A 32 4.67 -24.99 -9.06
CA ASN A 32 3.32 -25.30 -9.56
C ASN A 32 2.33 -25.56 -8.41
N ASN A 33 2.72 -26.32 -7.39
CA ASN A 33 1.85 -26.58 -6.24
C ASN A 33 1.55 -25.30 -5.44
N SER A 34 2.55 -24.43 -5.24
CA SER A 34 2.34 -23.15 -4.54
C SER A 34 1.40 -22.24 -5.32
N THR A 35 1.53 -22.17 -6.65
CA THR A 35 0.65 -21.38 -7.51
C THR A 35 -0.80 -21.90 -7.45
N GLN A 36 -1.00 -23.22 -7.48
CA GLN A 36 -2.33 -23.82 -7.40
C GLN A 36 -3.00 -23.55 -6.05
N ILE A 37 -2.27 -23.70 -4.94
CA ILE A 37 -2.77 -23.41 -3.59
C ILE A 37 -3.18 -21.93 -3.50
N THR A 38 -2.37 -21.02 -4.01
CA THR A 38 -2.67 -19.58 -4.03
C THR A 38 -3.95 -19.27 -4.80
N GLU A 39 -4.19 -19.90 -5.94
CA GLU A 39 -5.41 -19.69 -6.73
C GLU A 39 -6.67 -20.24 -6.04
N GLU A 40 -6.59 -21.37 -5.38
CA GLU A 40 -7.69 -21.92 -4.58
C GLU A 40 -8.04 -21.00 -3.41
N GLN A 41 -7.04 -20.50 -2.70
CA GLN A 41 -7.21 -19.55 -1.60
C GLN A 41 -7.83 -18.23 -2.06
N LYS A 42 -7.39 -17.69 -3.20
CA LYS A 42 -8.02 -16.51 -3.83
C LYS A 42 -9.47 -16.79 -4.17
N LYS A 43 -9.77 -17.91 -4.79
CA LYS A 43 -11.14 -18.30 -5.13
C LYS A 43 -12.02 -18.37 -3.90
N GLU A 44 -11.54 -18.95 -2.80
CA GLU A 44 -12.26 -18.99 -1.53
C GLU A 44 -12.50 -17.58 -0.98
N LEU A 45 -11.45 -16.75 -0.89
CA LEU A 45 -11.53 -15.38 -0.39
C LEU A 45 -12.58 -14.57 -1.16
N PHE A 46 -12.49 -14.56 -2.49
CA PHE A 46 -13.37 -13.77 -3.35
C PHE A 46 -14.79 -14.37 -3.50
N SER A 47 -14.99 -15.64 -3.17
CA SER A 47 -16.33 -16.24 -3.17
C SER A 47 -17.29 -15.62 -2.17
N LYS A 48 -16.76 -15.03 -1.10
CA LYS A 48 -17.49 -14.39 0.00
C LYS A 48 -17.81 -12.91 -0.25
N ILE A 49 -17.35 -12.36 -1.37
CA ILE A 49 -17.49 -10.94 -1.70
C ILE A 49 -18.75 -10.75 -2.56
N GLU A 50 -19.51 -9.69 -2.28
CA GLU A 50 -20.66 -9.28 -3.08
C GLU A 50 -20.24 -8.99 -4.53
N LYS A 51 -20.89 -9.62 -5.49
CA LYS A 51 -20.46 -9.60 -6.90
C LYS A 51 -21.05 -8.45 -7.71
N ASN A 52 -22.19 -7.94 -7.28
CA ASN A 52 -22.98 -6.99 -8.07
C ASN A 52 -22.78 -5.54 -7.63
N THR A 53 -22.04 -5.32 -6.55
CA THR A 53 -21.84 -3.99 -5.95
C THR A 53 -20.45 -3.91 -5.39
N ASN A 54 -19.69 -2.89 -5.81
CA ASN A 54 -18.38 -2.57 -5.28
C ASN A 54 -18.48 -1.33 -4.42
N ALA A 55 -17.63 -1.24 -3.39
CA ALA A 55 -17.35 0.03 -2.75
C ALA A 55 -16.45 0.87 -3.66
N LYS A 56 -16.84 2.12 -3.90
CA LYS A 56 -16.07 3.06 -4.72
C LYS A 56 -15.16 3.87 -3.79
N VAL A 57 -13.86 3.84 -4.04
CA VAL A 57 -12.90 4.69 -3.33
C VAL A 57 -13.07 6.12 -3.84
N THR A 58 -13.40 7.05 -2.95
CA THR A 58 -13.52 8.48 -3.26
C THR A 58 -12.29 9.27 -2.87
N LYS A 59 -11.58 8.80 -1.84
CA LYS A 59 -10.33 9.39 -1.40
C LYS A 59 -9.51 8.34 -0.66
N PHE A 60 -8.20 8.37 -0.86
CA PHE A 60 -7.29 7.79 0.11
C PHE A 60 -6.14 8.75 0.38
N ALA A 61 -5.67 8.76 1.60
CA ALA A 61 -4.60 9.63 2.05
C ALA A 61 -3.67 8.87 2.98
N SER A 62 -2.40 9.23 2.93
CA SER A 62 -1.40 8.75 3.86
C SER A 62 -0.93 9.94 4.71
N TYR A 63 -1.00 9.78 6.02
CA TYR A 63 -0.40 10.70 6.98
C TYR A 63 0.82 10.00 7.58
N GLY A 64 1.96 10.16 6.91
CA GLY A 64 3.13 9.34 7.20
C GLY A 64 2.85 7.86 6.89
N ILE A 65 2.91 7.00 7.91
CA ILE A 65 2.66 5.56 7.81
C ILE A 65 1.19 5.16 8.00
N HIS A 66 0.31 6.10 8.35
CA HIS A 66 -1.11 5.84 8.54
C HIS A 66 -1.89 6.05 7.24
N PHE A 67 -2.57 5.00 6.82
CA PHE A 67 -3.35 4.96 5.60
C PHE A 67 -4.83 5.06 5.91
N ASN A 68 -5.50 6.07 5.37
CA ASN A 68 -6.92 6.34 5.52
C ASN A 68 -7.65 6.20 4.18
N LEU A 69 -8.87 5.68 4.25
CA LEU A 69 -9.70 5.38 3.10
C LEU A 69 -11.10 5.93 3.29
N GLU A 70 -11.59 6.65 2.27
CA GLU A 70 -12.98 7.08 2.18
C GLU A 70 -13.63 6.49 0.93
N GLY A 71 -14.92 6.20 1.03
CA GLY A 71 -15.63 5.64 -0.10
C GLY A 71 -17.14 5.61 0.08
N ASN A 72 -17.81 5.12 -0.97
CA ASN A 72 -19.24 4.96 -1.05
C ASN A 72 -19.61 3.57 -1.52
N ILE A 73 -20.69 3.02 -0.98
CA ILE A 73 -21.29 1.75 -1.43
C ILE A 73 -22.77 2.00 -1.69
N GLU A 74 -23.27 1.56 -2.83
CA GLU A 74 -24.70 1.52 -3.10
C GLU A 74 -25.30 0.27 -2.46
N ILE A 75 -26.07 0.45 -1.38
CA ILE A 75 -26.72 -0.63 -0.64
C ILE A 75 -28.23 -0.38 -0.65
N PRO A 76 -29.02 -1.20 -1.37
CA PRO A 76 -30.47 -1.06 -1.36
C PRO A 76 -31.03 -1.19 0.06
N LYS A 77 -32.00 -0.33 0.40
CA LYS A 77 -32.69 -0.35 1.69
C LYS A 77 -33.43 -1.68 1.87
N ILE A 78 -33.17 -2.36 2.97
CA ILE A 78 -33.89 -3.58 3.36
C ILE A 78 -34.88 -3.20 4.47
N SER A 79 -36.17 -3.53 4.25
CA SER A 79 -37.22 -3.20 5.20
C SER A 79 -36.98 -3.87 6.57
N GLY A 80 -36.99 -3.08 7.63
CA GLY A 80 -36.78 -3.55 9.00
C GLY A 80 -35.32 -3.87 9.37
N ILE A 81 -34.36 -3.75 8.44
CA ILE A 81 -32.94 -4.02 8.71
C ILE A 81 -32.15 -2.72 8.58
N LYS A 82 -31.27 -2.47 9.56
CA LYS A 82 -30.39 -1.29 9.59
C LYS A 82 -28.93 -1.74 9.44
N ILE A 83 -28.08 -0.84 8.97
CA ILE A 83 -26.63 -0.99 9.05
C ILE A 83 -26.21 -0.62 10.47
N ASN A 84 -25.50 -1.52 11.15
CA ASN A 84 -24.96 -1.29 12.49
C ASN A 84 -23.53 -0.81 12.45
N TYR A 85 -22.70 -1.42 11.60
CA TYR A 85 -21.27 -1.10 11.49
C TYR A 85 -20.82 -1.19 10.04
N VAL A 86 -19.84 -0.35 9.73
CA VAL A 86 -19.08 -0.39 8.47
C VAL A 86 -17.62 -0.33 8.85
N ASP A 87 -16.86 -1.34 8.47
CA ASP A 87 -15.44 -1.43 8.76
C ASP A 87 -14.66 -1.57 7.46
N VAL A 88 -13.52 -0.91 7.34
CA VAL A 88 -12.49 -1.30 6.36
C VAL A 88 -11.75 -2.50 6.94
N VAL A 89 -11.64 -3.56 6.17
CA VAL A 89 -10.96 -4.79 6.61
C VAL A 89 -9.86 -5.14 5.64
N ILE A 90 -8.77 -5.67 6.19
CA ILE A 90 -7.70 -6.30 5.42
C ILE A 90 -7.72 -7.80 5.69
N LYS A 91 -7.59 -8.58 4.63
CA LYS A 91 -7.55 -10.05 4.69
C LYS A 91 -6.34 -10.58 3.96
N THR A 92 -5.74 -11.62 4.50
CA THR A 92 -4.72 -12.41 3.83
C THR A 92 -5.31 -13.70 3.25
N LEU A 93 -4.58 -14.38 2.38
CA LEU A 93 -5.05 -15.63 1.77
C LEU A 93 -5.16 -16.80 2.78
N ASP A 94 -4.50 -16.72 3.91
CA ASP A 94 -4.61 -17.69 5.00
C ASP A 94 -5.85 -17.50 5.87
N GLY A 95 -6.66 -16.46 5.57
CA GLY A 95 -7.91 -16.14 6.27
C GLY A 95 -7.78 -15.18 7.45
N THR A 96 -6.58 -14.70 7.76
CA THR A 96 -6.41 -13.67 8.80
C THR A 96 -7.16 -12.40 8.39
N GLU A 97 -7.95 -11.84 9.30
CA GLU A 97 -8.71 -10.60 9.11
C GLU A 97 -8.39 -9.59 10.21
N ASN A 98 -8.08 -8.37 9.83
CA ASN A 98 -8.00 -7.22 10.73
C ASN A 98 -9.02 -6.17 10.28
N SER A 99 -9.79 -5.64 11.24
CA SER A 99 -10.87 -4.68 11.00
C SER A 99 -10.51 -3.31 11.55
N PHE A 100 -10.79 -2.28 10.77
CA PHE A 100 -10.62 -0.87 11.13
C PHE A 100 -11.99 -0.21 11.09
N LYS A 101 -12.47 0.25 12.25
CA LYS A 101 -13.77 0.93 12.33
C LYS A 101 -13.79 2.15 11.43
N SER A 102 -14.90 2.33 10.74
CA SER A 102 -15.15 3.51 9.94
C SER A 102 -16.33 4.29 10.48
N ASN A 103 -16.24 5.61 10.39
CA ASN A 103 -17.41 6.46 10.46
C ASN A 103 -18.23 6.23 9.20
N PHE A 104 -19.56 6.17 9.31
CA PHE A 104 -20.41 5.98 8.15
C PHE A 104 -21.70 6.80 8.24
N ASN A 105 -22.25 7.13 7.09
CA ASN A 105 -23.56 7.72 6.93
C ASN A 105 -24.32 6.95 5.85
N TYR A 106 -25.59 6.66 6.10
CA TYR A 106 -26.45 5.96 5.14
C TYR A 106 -27.67 6.81 4.80
N SER A 107 -27.77 7.23 3.55
CA SER A 107 -28.89 8.00 2.99
C SER A 107 -29.08 7.62 1.52
N ASP A 108 -30.33 7.55 1.09
CA ASP A 108 -30.69 7.36 -0.32
C ASP A 108 -30.06 6.13 -1.00
N ASN A 109 -29.99 5.03 -0.26
CA ASN A 109 -29.32 3.78 -0.65
C ASN A 109 -27.80 3.90 -0.80
N ILE A 110 -27.18 5.00 -0.40
CA ILE A 110 -25.74 5.19 -0.42
C ILE A 110 -25.21 5.14 1.01
N CYS A 111 -24.26 4.25 1.25
CA CYS A 111 -23.46 4.21 2.45
C CYS A 111 -22.10 4.84 2.19
N SER A 112 -21.90 6.06 2.70
CA SER A 112 -20.58 6.71 2.70
C SER A 112 -19.82 6.29 3.94
N PHE A 113 -18.52 6.00 3.79
CA PHE A 113 -17.66 5.59 4.90
C PHE A 113 -16.30 6.28 4.86
N SER A 114 -15.70 6.45 6.04
CA SER A 114 -14.33 6.95 6.23
C SER A 114 -13.65 6.14 7.31
N SER A 115 -12.47 5.56 7.03
CA SER A 115 -11.74 4.76 8.02
C SER A 115 -11.21 5.59 9.17
N SER A 116 -10.95 6.87 8.99
CA SER A 116 -10.71 7.86 10.06
C SER A 116 -10.50 9.28 9.53
N ASP A 117 -10.83 10.24 10.38
CA ASP A 117 -10.53 11.67 10.20
C ASP A 117 -9.32 12.12 11.07
N GLU A 118 -8.76 11.24 11.90
CA GLU A 118 -7.67 11.56 12.82
C GLU A 118 -6.32 11.06 12.29
N ILE A 119 -5.25 11.84 12.53
CA ILE A 119 -3.89 11.60 11.98
C ILE A 119 -3.32 10.23 12.38
N ASN A 120 -3.57 9.75 13.58
CA ASN A 120 -3.00 8.48 14.08
C ASN A 120 -4.02 7.32 14.07
N SER A 121 -5.06 7.45 13.29
CA SER A 121 -6.08 6.40 13.13
C SER A 121 -6.03 5.86 11.70
N GLY A 122 -6.72 4.78 11.44
CA GLY A 122 -6.63 4.05 10.20
C GLY A 122 -5.59 2.93 10.24
N LEU A 123 -5.23 2.43 9.07
CA LEU A 123 -4.28 1.32 8.94
C LEU A 123 -2.85 1.81 9.09
N ASN A 124 -2.14 1.32 10.11
CA ASN A 124 -0.72 1.56 10.27
C ASN A 124 0.08 0.60 9.38
N LEU A 125 0.73 1.13 8.35
CA LEU A 125 1.50 0.34 7.39
C LEU A 125 2.74 -0.33 7.99
N GLU A 126 3.31 0.21 9.07
CA GLU A 126 4.49 -0.40 9.75
C GLU A 126 4.14 -1.65 10.56
N GLU A 127 2.86 -1.81 10.92
CA GLU A 127 2.41 -2.99 11.66
C GLU A 127 2.15 -4.20 10.76
N LEU A 128 2.16 -3.97 9.44
CA LEU A 128 1.96 -5.04 8.48
C LEU A 128 3.21 -5.91 8.35
N SER A 129 3.04 -7.21 8.52
CA SER A 129 4.08 -8.20 8.23
C SER A 129 4.24 -8.43 6.72
N LEU A 130 5.32 -9.11 6.33
CA LEU A 130 5.57 -9.47 4.92
C LEU A 130 4.44 -10.38 4.42
N ASN A 131 3.54 -9.84 3.60
CA ASN A 131 2.38 -10.54 3.04
C ASN A 131 1.71 -9.70 1.95
N THR A 132 0.70 -10.28 1.31
CA THR A 132 -0.28 -9.55 0.50
C THR A 132 -1.60 -9.49 1.24
N TYR A 133 -2.13 -8.29 1.41
CA TYR A 133 -3.39 -7.98 2.07
C TYR A 133 -4.40 -7.50 1.04
N TYR A 134 -5.60 -8.06 1.10
CA TYR A 134 -6.74 -7.68 0.25
C TYR A 134 -7.69 -6.81 1.07
N LEU A 135 -8.07 -5.66 0.55
CA LEU A 135 -8.92 -4.70 1.24
C LEU A 135 -10.38 -4.86 0.82
N PHE A 136 -11.26 -4.86 1.81
CA PHE A 136 -12.70 -4.94 1.63
C PHE A 136 -13.41 -3.99 2.58
N VAL A 137 -14.67 -3.69 2.28
CA VAL A 137 -15.58 -3.05 3.22
C VAL A 137 -16.51 -4.11 3.77
N LYS A 138 -16.54 -4.25 5.09
CA LYS A 138 -17.40 -5.16 5.83
C LYS A 138 -18.58 -4.36 6.38
N VAL A 139 -19.78 -4.76 6.00
CA VAL A 139 -21.02 -4.17 6.49
C VAL A 139 -21.72 -5.18 7.38
N THR A 140 -22.00 -4.77 8.62
CA THR A 140 -22.71 -5.57 9.61
C THR A 140 -24.10 -5.01 9.79
N TYR A 141 -25.12 -5.85 9.60
CA TYR A 141 -26.52 -5.48 9.70
C TYR A 141 -27.13 -5.79 11.07
N SER A 142 -28.27 -5.16 11.39
CA SER A 142 -28.96 -5.31 12.68
C SER A 142 -29.55 -6.72 12.93
N ASN A 143 -29.74 -7.52 11.90
CA ASN A 143 -30.15 -8.92 11.99
C ASN A 143 -28.97 -9.90 12.17
N GLY A 144 -27.73 -9.39 12.25
CA GLY A 144 -26.51 -10.18 12.38
C GLY A 144 -25.86 -10.58 11.04
N ASP A 145 -26.47 -10.29 9.91
CA ASP A 145 -25.87 -10.57 8.60
C ASP A 145 -24.62 -9.72 8.39
N ILE A 146 -23.62 -10.31 7.73
CA ILE A 146 -22.37 -9.66 7.36
C ILE A 146 -22.17 -9.80 5.84
N LYS A 147 -21.87 -8.68 5.20
CA LYS A 147 -21.52 -8.63 3.79
C LYS A 147 -20.18 -7.96 3.56
N TYR A 148 -19.43 -8.46 2.59
CA TYR A 148 -18.15 -7.91 2.18
C TYR A 148 -18.25 -7.34 0.78
N TYR A 149 -17.72 -6.15 0.59
CA TYR A 149 -17.69 -5.44 -0.68
C TYR A 149 -16.24 -5.18 -1.08
N SER A 150 -15.90 -5.45 -2.33
CA SER A 150 -14.58 -5.10 -2.85
C SER A 150 -14.44 -3.59 -3.05
N LEU A 151 -13.22 -3.11 -3.02
CA LEU A 151 -12.88 -1.71 -3.24
C LEU A 151 -12.48 -1.52 -4.70
N ALA A 152 -13.32 -0.81 -5.47
CA ALA A 152 -13.05 -0.42 -6.84
C ALA A 152 -12.54 1.01 -6.90
N ASN A 153 -11.50 1.23 -7.71
CA ASN A 153 -11.05 2.56 -8.06
C ASN A 153 -11.69 2.95 -9.41
N ASP A 154 -12.67 3.83 -9.37
CA ASP A 154 -13.29 4.37 -10.59
C ASP A 154 -12.57 5.63 -11.09
N SER A 155 -11.50 6.05 -10.42
CA SER A 155 -10.83 7.31 -10.66
C SER A 155 -9.30 7.22 -10.63
N GLU A 156 -8.69 8.26 -10.85
CA GLU A 156 -7.37 8.80 -11.01
C GLU A 156 -6.26 8.31 -10.04
N TYR A 157 -6.57 7.47 -9.06
CA TYR A 157 -5.53 6.96 -8.15
C TYR A 157 -4.74 5.84 -8.83
N GLY A 158 -3.48 6.12 -9.13
CA GLY A 158 -2.53 5.12 -9.58
C GLY A 158 -2.03 4.22 -8.45
N ASN A 159 -1.21 3.25 -8.80
CA ASN A 159 -0.49 2.45 -7.83
C ASN A 159 0.48 3.33 -7.05
N ILE A 160 0.61 3.08 -5.74
CA ILE A 160 1.47 3.86 -4.85
C ILE A 160 2.46 2.91 -4.21
N THR A 161 3.71 3.35 -4.13
CA THR A 161 4.79 2.64 -3.43
C THR A 161 5.28 3.46 -2.26
N TYR A 162 5.35 2.83 -1.09
CA TYR A 162 5.99 3.36 0.12
C TYR A 162 7.20 2.51 0.48
N TYR A 163 8.15 3.13 1.17
CA TYR A 163 9.25 2.42 1.82
C TYR A 163 9.21 2.73 3.31
N THR A 164 9.36 1.71 4.12
CA THR A 164 9.41 1.86 5.58
C THR A 164 10.63 1.17 6.14
N ILE A 165 11.12 1.69 7.25
CA ILE A 165 12.14 1.03 8.07
C ILE A 165 11.43 0.49 9.30
N THR A 166 11.33 -0.82 9.41
CA THR A 166 10.71 -1.45 10.57
C THR A 166 11.55 -1.26 11.83
N LYS A 167 10.93 -1.45 13.01
CA LYS A 167 11.62 -1.41 14.33
C LYS A 167 12.87 -2.30 14.40
N ASN A 168 12.97 -3.33 13.56
CA ASN A 168 14.11 -4.23 13.47
C ASN A 168 15.16 -3.82 12.43
N SER A 169 15.14 -2.57 11.97
CA SER A 169 16.02 -2.04 10.92
C SER A 169 15.94 -2.81 9.59
N SER A 170 14.81 -3.42 9.31
CA SER A 170 14.53 -4.05 8.02
C SER A 170 13.82 -3.07 7.11
N ASN A 171 14.33 -2.89 5.90
CA ASN A 171 13.66 -2.10 4.88
C ASN A 171 12.51 -2.91 4.27
N ASN A 172 11.33 -2.35 4.28
CA ASN A 172 10.17 -2.92 3.60
C ASN A 172 9.73 -1.99 2.46
N LYS A 173 9.32 -2.61 1.36
CA LYS A 173 8.60 -1.97 0.27
C LYS A 173 7.14 -2.32 0.38
N ILE A 174 6.27 -1.33 0.34
CA ILE A 174 4.82 -1.46 0.45
C ILE A 174 4.22 -0.92 -0.84
N ASP A 175 3.66 -1.80 -1.65
CA ASP A 175 2.95 -1.43 -2.86
C ASP A 175 1.44 -1.49 -2.62
N ILE A 176 0.74 -0.39 -2.87
CA ILE A 176 -0.70 -0.31 -2.87
C ILE A 176 -1.16 -0.25 -4.32
N PHE A 177 -2.00 -1.19 -4.73
CA PHE A 177 -2.43 -1.30 -6.11
C PHE A 177 -3.90 -1.74 -6.22
N PHE A 178 -4.49 -1.41 -7.37
CA PHE A 178 -5.81 -1.86 -7.77
C PHE A 178 -5.65 -2.91 -8.86
N ASP A 179 -6.38 -4.00 -8.72
CA ASP A 179 -6.31 -5.15 -9.61
C ASP A 179 -7.70 -5.76 -9.80
N GLU A 180 -7.80 -6.81 -10.59
CA GLU A 180 -9.04 -7.49 -10.91
C GLU A 180 -8.89 -9.01 -10.80
N TYR A 181 -9.89 -9.67 -10.20
CA TYR A 181 -9.99 -11.11 -10.14
C TYR A 181 -11.42 -11.55 -10.52
N ASN A 182 -11.54 -12.28 -11.62
CA ASN A 182 -12.85 -12.76 -12.13
C ASN A 182 -13.89 -11.62 -12.26
N ASN A 183 -13.54 -10.51 -12.89
CA ASN A 183 -14.32 -9.29 -13.07
C ASN A 183 -14.66 -8.54 -11.75
N LEU A 184 -14.06 -8.92 -10.63
CA LEU A 184 -14.18 -8.22 -9.37
C LEU A 184 -12.96 -7.34 -9.17
N LYS A 185 -13.13 -6.02 -9.25
CA LYS A 185 -12.08 -5.06 -8.97
C LYS A 185 -11.82 -5.02 -7.47
N PHE A 186 -10.56 -4.95 -7.07
CA PHE A 186 -10.18 -4.89 -5.66
C PHE A 186 -8.92 -4.04 -5.45
N MET A 187 -8.70 -3.67 -4.21
CA MET A 187 -7.50 -2.98 -3.75
C MET A 187 -6.68 -3.93 -2.89
N SER A 188 -5.36 -3.90 -3.05
CA SER A 188 -4.47 -4.71 -2.23
C SER A 188 -3.21 -3.96 -1.82
N ILE A 189 -2.60 -4.44 -0.74
CA ILE A 189 -1.34 -3.95 -0.19
C ILE A 189 -0.37 -5.12 -0.17
N SER A 190 0.74 -5.00 -0.89
CA SER A 190 1.82 -5.98 -0.87
C SER A 190 2.98 -5.45 -0.04
N VAL A 191 3.37 -6.17 0.99
CA VAL A 191 4.51 -5.85 1.85
C VAL A 191 5.61 -6.86 1.60
N VAL A 192 6.71 -6.41 1.04
CA VAL A 192 7.88 -7.25 0.74
C VAL A 192 9.14 -6.64 1.33
N LYS A 193 10.13 -7.49 1.60
CA LYS A 193 11.44 -7.03 2.05
C LYS A 193 12.14 -6.30 0.90
N ALA A 194 12.58 -5.08 1.14
CA ALA A 194 13.45 -4.35 0.21
C ALA A 194 14.92 -4.65 0.51
N SER A 195 15.72 -4.87 -0.54
CA SER A 195 17.16 -5.09 -0.41
C SER A 195 17.92 -3.80 -0.05
N SER A 196 17.41 -2.66 -0.52
CA SER A 196 17.91 -1.31 -0.25
C SER A 196 16.77 -0.31 -0.43
N LEU A 197 16.90 0.87 0.16
CA LEU A 197 16.05 1.99 -0.20
C LEU A 197 16.57 2.60 -1.52
N PRO A 198 15.70 3.01 -2.44
CA PRO A 198 16.08 3.81 -3.59
C PRO A 198 16.72 5.15 -3.16
N ASP A 199 17.56 5.71 -4.02
CA ASP A 199 18.26 6.97 -3.72
C ASP A 199 17.32 8.17 -3.58
N ASP A 200 16.12 8.09 -4.15
CA ASP A 200 15.07 9.12 -4.14
C ASP A 200 14.07 8.96 -2.97
N VAL A 201 14.29 8.03 -2.06
CA VAL A 201 13.50 7.91 -0.82
C VAL A 201 14.08 8.83 0.25
N TYR A 202 13.21 9.64 0.83
CA TYR A 202 13.54 10.61 1.88
C TYR A 202 12.72 10.29 3.14
N ASP A 203 13.32 10.55 4.32
CA ASP A 203 12.62 10.40 5.61
C ASP A 203 11.61 11.53 5.82
N ILE A 204 11.96 12.74 5.35
CA ILE A 204 11.16 13.97 5.52
C ILE A 204 11.19 14.79 4.25
N ALA A 205 10.03 15.35 3.87
CA ALA A 205 9.91 16.37 2.84
C ALA A 205 9.50 17.69 3.48
N ILE A 206 10.24 18.76 3.16
CA ILE A 206 9.94 20.14 3.56
C ILE A 206 9.51 20.89 2.31
N ASP A 207 8.34 21.52 2.36
CA ASP A 207 7.81 22.34 1.28
C ASP A 207 7.63 23.79 1.77
N PRO A 208 8.66 24.66 1.65
CA PRO A 208 8.53 26.07 2.01
C PRO A 208 7.52 26.73 1.08
N ALA A 209 6.36 27.11 1.62
CA ALA A 209 5.27 27.74 0.87
C ALA A 209 5.71 29.02 0.19
N ARG A 210 4.96 29.43 -0.88
CA ARG A 210 5.22 30.64 -1.68
C ARG A 210 6.52 30.54 -2.51
N GLY A 211 6.91 31.62 -3.19
CA GLY A 211 8.13 31.70 -3.99
C GLY A 211 7.85 32.26 -5.39
N GLY A 212 8.89 32.55 -6.15
CA GLY A 212 8.76 33.22 -7.45
C GLY A 212 8.04 34.56 -7.33
N SER A 213 6.98 34.74 -8.09
CA SER A 213 6.13 35.94 -8.07
C SER A 213 5.19 36.02 -6.86
N ASP A 214 4.96 34.88 -6.17
CA ASP A 214 4.11 34.83 -4.97
C ASP A 214 4.97 35.08 -3.71
N THR A 215 5.01 36.31 -3.25
CA THR A 215 5.71 36.69 -2.03
C THR A 215 4.94 36.33 -0.75
N GLY A 216 3.64 36.03 -0.87
CA GLY A 216 2.75 35.91 0.28
C GLY A 216 2.59 37.24 1.02
N SER A 217 2.26 37.19 2.31
CA SER A 217 2.14 38.35 3.17
C SER A 217 3.47 39.09 3.32
N THR A 218 3.41 40.44 3.43
CA THR A 218 4.59 41.30 3.62
C THR A 218 4.44 42.13 4.87
N PHE A 219 5.55 42.29 5.62
CA PHE A 219 5.62 43.16 6.78
C PHE A 219 7.02 43.83 6.84
N GLY A 220 7.08 45.14 6.59
CA GLY A 220 8.34 45.87 6.43
C GLY A 220 9.15 45.27 5.28
N ASP A 221 10.40 44.91 5.54
CA ASP A 221 11.32 44.30 4.56
C ASP A 221 11.19 42.77 4.47
N TYR A 222 10.27 42.19 5.23
CA TYR A 222 10.08 40.74 5.26
C TYR A 222 8.92 40.30 4.41
N THR A 223 9.10 39.19 3.65
CA THR A 223 8.05 38.51 2.91
C THR A 223 7.83 37.12 3.52
N GLU A 224 6.59 36.61 3.44
CA GLU A 224 6.27 35.25 3.88
C GLU A 224 7.17 34.24 3.18
N SER A 225 7.34 34.36 1.85
CA SER A 225 8.16 33.43 1.07
C SER A 225 9.63 33.41 1.52
N SER A 226 10.22 34.56 1.89
CA SER A 226 11.60 34.61 2.38
C SER A 226 11.74 34.00 3.77
N MET A 227 10.77 34.24 4.64
CA MET A 227 10.76 33.71 6.01
C MET A 227 10.62 32.20 6.03
N VAL A 228 9.61 31.65 5.32
CA VAL A 228 9.38 30.19 5.30
C VAL A 228 10.54 29.45 4.64
N LEU A 229 11.20 30.04 3.64
CA LEU A 229 12.41 29.48 3.05
C LEU A 229 13.56 29.40 4.05
N GLN A 230 13.85 30.48 4.78
CA GLN A 230 14.89 30.50 5.80
C GLN A 230 14.63 29.46 6.89
N TYR A 231 13.38 29.39 7.38
CA TYR A 231 13.01 28.36 8.38
C TYR A 231 13.11 26.94 7.81
N GLY A 232 12.65 26.71 6.57
CA GLY A 232 12.76 25.42 5.91
C GLY A 232 14.19 24.94 5.73
N LEU A 233 15.10 25.83 5.31
CA LEU A 233 16.52 25.51 5.15
C LEU A 233 17.20 25.22 6.50
N LYS A 234 16.86 25.99 7.54
CA LYS A 234 17.38 25.72 8.89
C LYS A 234 16.86 24.40 9.43
N LEU A 235 15.56 24.14 9.29
CA LEU A 235 14.96 22.87 9.71
C LEU A 235 15.59 21.68 8.98
N LYS A 236 15.82 21.79 7.66
CA LYS A 236 16.52 20.77 6.87
C LYS A 236 17.89 20.48 7.49
N SER A 237 18.70 21.51 7.75
CA SER A 237 20.03 21.34 8.33
C SER A 237 20.00 20.65 9.70
N GLU A 238 19.08 21.02 10.58
CA GLU A 238 18.95 20.38 11.90
C GLU A 238 18.52 18.92 11.81
N LEU A 239 17.59 18.58 10.89
CA LEU A 239 17.15 17.21 10.67
C LEU A 239 18.25 16.34 10.04
N GLU A 240 19.04 16.89 9.11
CA GLU A 240 20.19 16.21 8.53
C GLU A 240 21.30 15.95 9.56
N ASN A 241 21.51 16.86 10.51
CA ASN A 241 22.41 16.66 11.64
C ASN A 241 21.96 15.52 12.57
N LEU A 242 20.67 15.20 12.59
CA LEU A 242 20.13 14.03 13.29
C LEU A 242 20.22 12.72 12.46
N GLY A 243 20.81 12.77 11.27
CA GLY A 243 21.00 11.61 10.40
C GLY A 243 19.84 11.30 9.50
N LEU A 244 18.84 12.19 9.39
CA LEU A 244 17.68 12.01 8.51
C LEU A 244 18.01 12.47 7.09
N LYS A 245 17.47 11.80 6.08
CA LYS A 245 17.53 12.20 4.69
C LYS A 245 16.36 13.12 4.37
N VAL A 246 16.64 14.39 4.07
CA VAL A 246 15.62 15.43 3.96
C VAL A 246 15.55 15.97 2.54
N TYR A 247 14.35 15.88 1.94
CA TYR A 247 14.00 16.59 0.72
C TYR A 247 13.51 17.99 1.05
N ILE A 248 13.87 18.99 0.22
CA ILE A 248 13.26 20.32 0.27
C ILE A 248 12.88 20.75 -1.15
N SER A 249 11.64 21.20 -1.32
CA SER A 249 11.07 21.48 -2.65
C SER A 249 11.70 22.67 -3.35
N ARG A 250 12.29 23.62 -2.62
CA ARG A 250 13.08 24.74 -3.15
C ARG A 250 14.17 25.18 -2.19
N THR A 251 15.28 25.66 -2.73
CA THR A 251 16.44 26.15 -1.96
C THR A 251 16.73 27.64 -2.17
N ASN A 252 15.97 28.30 -3.02
CA ASN A 252 16.11 29.71 -3.36
C ASN A 252 14.73 30.40 -3.42
N SER A 253 14.70 31.65 -3.87
CA SER A 253 13.48 32.44 -3.95
C SER A 253 12.54 32.07 -5.10
N SER A 254 12.94 31.16 -6.02
CA SER A 254 12.09 30.71 -7.13
C SER A 254 10.87 29.92 -6.63
N SER A 255 9.85 29.81 -7.48
CA SER A 255 8.73 28.92 -7.24
C SER A 255 9.13 27.47 -7.49
N LYS A 256 8.30 26.55 -7.02
CA LYS A 256 8.46 25.09 -7.24
C LYS A 256 8.46 24.74 -8.74
N GLU A 257 7.72 25.51 -9.55
CA GLU A 257 7.61 25.33 -11.00
C GLU A 257 8.87 25.77 -11.75
N ASP A 258 9.61 26.76 -11.21
CA ASP A 258 10.84 27.28 -11.81
C ASP A 258 12.07 26.38 -11.57
N SER A 259 11.98 25.41 -10.66
CA SER A 259 13.09 24.50 -10.31
C SER A 259 13.12 23.19 -11.11
N SER A 260 12.20 23.00 -12.05
CA SER A 260 12.08 21.79 -12.88
C SER A 260 12.65 21.93 -14.30
N ASN A 261 13.50 22.94 -14.55
CA ASN A 261 14.28 23.12 -15.81
C ASN A 261 15.77 22.83 -15.62
#